data_6e5cd3ed01e75f6f1207959d6ad8d16f
#
_entry.id   6e5cd3ed01e75f6f1207959d6ad8d16f
#
_cell.length_a   1.000
_cell.length_b   1.000
_cell.length_c   1.000
_cell.angle_alpha   90.00
_cell.angle_beta   90.00
_cell.angle_gamma   90.00
#
_symmetry.space_group_name_H-M   'P 1'
#
loop_
_entity.id
_entity.type
_entity.pdbx_description
1 polymer ?
#
loop_
_entity_poly.entity_id
_entity_poly.type
_entity_poly.pdbx_seq_one_letter_code
_entity_poly.pdbx_strand_id
1 'polypeptide(L)'
;MPHYLIAGYLPDNFDPSTQDDAMVGEIHALNREMIAAGVRRFAGGLGAAHTLRAQPDGDVRITDGPYLETKELVGGITIIETATPDEALAWARKGVKACRMPVEVREIFFVPGPEKT
;
A
#
# COMPACT_ATOMS: atom_id res chain seq x y z
N MET A 1 -10.20 6.67 -15.86
CA MET A 1 -9.59 5.32 -15.75
C MET A 1 -9.66 4.84 -14.33
N PRO A 2 -9.78 3.54 -14.08
CA PRO A 2 -9.78 3.01 -12.72
C PRO A 2 -8.48 3.29 -11.97
N HIS A 3 -8.61 3.38 -10.65
CA HIS A 3 -7.47 3.49 -9.75
C HIS A 3 -7.33 2.19 -8.97
N TYR A 4 -6.10 1.82 -8.66
CA TYR A 4 -5.80 0.59 -7.94
C TYR A 4 -4.86 0.88 -6.78
N LEU A 5 -5.14 0.24 -5.65
CA LEU A 5 -4.27 0.24 -4.50
C LEU A 5 -3.37 -0.99 -4.58
N ILE A 6 -2.07 -0.77 -4.49
CA ILE A 6 -1.09 -1.85 -4.33
C ILE A 6 -0.56 -1.74 -2.91
N ALA A 7 -0.88 -2.71 -2.07
CA ALA A 7 -0.46 -2.73 -0.66
C ALA A 7 0.64 -3.77 -0.48
N GLY A 8 1.80 -3.33 0.00
CA GLY A 8 2.94 -4.20 0.25
C GLY A 8 2.98 -4.64 1.72
N TYR A 9 3.29 -5.92 1.95
CA TYR A 9 3.32 -6.51 3.28
C TYR A 9 4.75 -6.72 3.74
N LEU A 10 4.97 -6.43 5.04
CA LEU A 10 6.25 -6.64 5.73
C LEU A 10 6.01 -7.53 6.93
N PRO A 11 7.02 -8.35 7.35
CA PRO A 11 6.94 -9.04 8.64
C PRO A 11 6.80 -8.03 9.78
N ASP A 12 6.12 -8.42 10.85
CA ASP A 12 5.94 -7.55 12.03
C ASP A 12 7.25 -7.22 12.73
N ASN A 13 8.29 -8.04 12.55
CA ASN A 13 9.63 -7.83 13.08
C ASN A 13 10.62 -7.34 12.02
N PHE A 14 10.14 -6.71 10.95
CA PHE A 14 10.98 -6.23 9.86
C PHE A 14 12.03 -5.24 10.35
N ASP A 15 13.29 -5.49 9.96
CA ASP A 15 14.41 -4.61 10.25
C ASP A 15 14.85 -3.92 8.94
N PRO A 16 14.64 -2.60 8.81
CA PRO A 16 15.04 -1.88 7.59
C PRO A 16 16.51 -2.01 7.23
N SER A 17 17.39 -2.27 8.22
CA SER A 17 18.81 -2.42 7.96
C SER A 17 19.16 -3.67 7.16
N THR A 18 18.21 -4.62 7.01
CA THR A 18 18.41 -5.83 6.21
C THR A 18 18.20 -5.63 4.73
N GLN A 19 17.68 -4.47 4.31
CA GLN A 19 17.52 -4.16 2.90
C GLN A 19 18.87 -3.87 2.27
N ASP A 20 19.16 -4.51 1.12
CA ASP A 20 20.40 -4.25 0.40
C ASP A 20 20.26 -3.07 -0.58
N ASP A 21 21.40 -2.52 -0.99
CA ASP A 21 21.44 -1.35 -1.88
C ASP A 21 20.83 -1.67 -3.26
N ALA A 22 20.99 -2.90 -3.75
CA ALA A 22 20.44 -3.31 -5.03
C ALA A 22 18.90 -3.27 -4.99
N MET A 23 18.31 -3.78 -3.91
CA MET A 23 16.86 -3.77 -3.73
C MET A 23 16.32 -2.34 -3.64
N VAL A 24 16.96 -1.48 -2.86
CA VAL A 24 16.59 -0.07 -2.74
C VAL A 24 16.66 0.62 -4.09
N GLY A 25 17.72 0.33 -4.86
CA GLY A 25 17.88 0.87 -6.21
C GLY A 25 16.78 0.42 -7.17
N GLU A 26 16.38 -0.85 -7.08
CA GLU A 26 15.30 -1.39 -7.91
C GLU A 26 13.95 -0.74 -7.58
N ILE A 27 13.68 -0.51 -6.30
CA ILE A 27 12.46 0.17 -5.86
C ILE A 27 12.42 1.60 -6.40
N HIS A 28 13.52 2.33 -6.28
CA HIS A 28 13.61 3.70 -6.83
C HIS A 28 13.46 3.73 -8.36
N ALA A 29 14.07 2.76 -9.04
CA ALA A 29 13.95 2.65 -10.49
C ALA A 29 12.50 2.40 -10.93
N LEU A 30 11.80 1.52 -10.22
CA LEU A 30 10.39 1.25 -10.50
C LEU A 30 9.52 2.49 -10.27
N ASN A 31 9.77 3.23 -9.21
CA ASN A 31 9.04 4.48 -8.94
C ASN A 31 9.25 5.49 -10.08
N ARG A 32 10.47 5.65 -10.55
CA ARG A 32 10.75 6.51 -11.69
C ARG A 32 10.03 6.05 -12.96
N GLU A 33 9.99 4.74 -13.18
CA GLU A 33 9.30 4.15 -14.33
C GLU A 33 7.79 4.42 -14.28
N MET A 34 7.17 4.26 -13.12
CA MET A 34 5.74 4.54 -12.93
C MET A 34 5.43 6.03 -13.15
N ILE A 35 6.29 6.91 -12.65
CA ILE A 35 6.14 8.35 -12.86
C ILE A 35 6.26 8.70 -14.34
N ALA A 36 7.27 8.15 -15.01
CA ALA A 36 7.49 8.39 -16.44
C ALA A 36 6.33 7.88 -17.30
N ALA A 37 5.72 6.76 -16.90
CA ALA A 37 4.56 6.22 -17.59
C ALA A 37 3.25 6.97 -17.26
N GLY A 38 3.28 7.86 -16.28
CA GLY A 38 2.10 8.65 -15.88
C GLY A 38 1.06 7.88 -15.11
N VAL A 39 1.39 6.70 -14.56
CA VAL A 39 0.42 5.84 -13.86
C VAL A 39 0.39 6.09 -12.35
N ARG A 40 1.51 6.54 -11.77
CA ARG A 40 1.60 6.71 -10.31
C ARG A 40 0.81 7.93 -9.85
N ARG A 41 -0.08 7.74 -8.87
CA ARG A 41 -0.84 8.82 -8.25
C ARG A 41 -0.37 9.12 -6.83
N PHE A 42 0.08 8.10 -6.12
CA PHE A 42 0.57 8.23 -4.76
C PHE A 42 1.46 7.04 -4.43
N ALA A 43 2.46 7.24 -3.59
CA ALA A 43 3.24 6.16 -2.98
C ALA A 43 3.74 6.62 -1.62
N GLY A 44 3.71 5.73 -0.66
CA GLY A 44 4.20 6.04 0.67
C GLY A 44 4.38 4.81 1.54
N GLY A 45 5.30 4.91 2.48
CA GLY A 45 5.42 3.93 3.55
C GLY A 45 4.44 4.24 4.67
N LEU A 46 4.09 3.23 5.44
CA LEU A 46 3.19 3.37 6.57
C LEU A 46 3.95 3.23 7.88
N GLY A 47 3.62 4.09 8.83
CA GLY A 47 4.15 4.02 10.19
C GLY A 47 3.36 3.06 11.06
N ALA A 48 3.58 3.17 12.37
CA ALA A 48 2.90 2.31 13.36
C ALA A 48 1.39 2.52 13.33
N ALA A 49 0.66 1.45 13.56
CA ALA A 49 -0.80 1.48 13.57
C ALA A 49 -1.36 1.76 14.96
N HIS A 50 -2.50 2.41 14.99
CA HIS A 50 -3.35 2.53 16.19
C HIS A 50 -4.74 2.06 15.80
N THR A 51 -5.37 1.28 16.65
CA THR A 51 -6.71 0.76 16.40
C THR A 51 -7.71 1.39 17.35
N LEU A 52 -8.82 1.89 16.81
CA LEU A 52 -9.90 2.48 17.58
C LEU A 52 -11.13 1.58 17.46
N ARG A 53 -11.77 1.28 18.60
CA ARG A 53 -12.98 0.44 18.64
C ARG A 53 -14.07 1.13 19.43
N ALA A 54 -15.28 1.13 18.87
CA ALA A 54 -16.46 1.58 19.60
C ALA A 54 -16.78 0.59 20.73
N GLN A 55 -17.13 1.11 21.91
CA GLN A 55 -17.53 0.32 23.05
C GLN A 55 -19.05 0.34 23.20
N PRO A 56 -19.66 -0.68 23.86
CA PRO A 56 -21.10 -0.71 24.05
C PRO A 56 -21.67 0.49 24.79
N ASP A 57 -20.85 1.15 25.62
CA ASP A 57 -21.25 2.36 26.39
C ASP A 57 -21.17 3.65 25.55
N GLY A 58 -20.79 3.56 24.29
CA GLY A 58 -20.65 4.72 23.41
C GLY A 58 -19.27 5.37 23.43
N ASP A 59 -18.35 4.86 24.24
CA ASP A 59 -16.97 5.34 24.27
C ASP A 59 -16.14 4.73 23.15
N VAL A 60 -14.91 5.18 22.99
CA VAL A 60 -13.98 4.65 21.99
C VAL A 60 -12.71 4.20 22.68
N ARG A 61 -12.32 2.95 22.41
CA ARG A 61 -11.09 2.38 22.94
C ARG A 61 -9.99 2.48 21.90
N ILE A 62 -8.84 2.98 22.30
CA ILE A 62 -7.65 3.09 21.44
C ILE A 62 -6.61 2.09 21.93
N THR A 63 -6.11 1.26 21.00
CA THR A 63 -5.04 0.30 21.28
C THR A 63 -3.91 0.50 20.28
N ASP A 64 -2.67 0.25 20.73
CA ASP A 64 -1.51 0.26 19.83
C ASP A 64 -1.52 -1.02 18.99
N GLY A 65 -1.14 -0.87 17.72
CA GLY A 65 -1.05 -1.98 16.81
C GLY A 65 -2.21 -2.08 15.84
N PRO A 66 -2.15 -3.01 14.88
CA PRO A 66 -3.20 -3.21 13.89
C PRO A 66 -4.43 -3.88 14.51
N TYR A 67 -5.55 -3.78 13.79
CA TYR A 67 -6.83 -4.35 14.23
C TYR A 67 -6.72 -5.85 14.51
N LEU A 68 -6.04 -6.58 13.64
CA LEU A 68 -5.75 -7.99 13.83
C LEU A 68 -4.27 -8.17 14.11
N GLU A 69 -3.94 -9.01 15.09
CA GLU A 69 -2.56 -9.42 15.31
C GLU A 69 -2.16 -10.40 14.21
N THR A 70 -1.18 -10.01 13.42
CA THR A 70 -0.66 -10.81 12.33
C THR A 70 0.86 -10.75 12.32
N LYS A 71 1.47 -11.75 11.67
CA LYS A 71 2.93 -11.76 11.49
C LYS A 71 3.37 -10.87 10.34
N GLU A 72 2.42 -10.38 9.53
CA GLU A 72 2.67 -9.52 8.39
C GLU A 72 1.78 -8.30 8.47
N LEU A 73 2.35 -7.14 8.23
CA LEU A 73 1.68 -5.84 8.31
C LEU A 73 1.79 -5.13 6.97
N VAL A 74 0.80 -4.31 6.65
CA VAL A 74 0.90 -3.43 5.48
C VAL A 74 1.98 -2.40 5.77
N GLY A 75 3.08 -2.46 5.03
CA GLY A 75 4.24 -1.57 5.22
C GLY A 75 4.28 -0.40 4.27
N GLY A 76 3.53 -0.45 3.17
CA GLY A 76 3.50 0.65 2.21
C GLY A 76 2.35 0.51 1.23
N ILE A 77 1.97 1.61 0.63
CA ILE A 77 0.92 1.63 -0.39
C ILE A 77 1.36 2.44 -1.61
N THR A 78 0.89 2.00 -2.76
CA THR A 78 1.03 2.72 -4.02
C THR A 78 -0.33 2.78 -4.68
N ILE A 79 -0.73 3.94 -5.14
CA ILE A 79 -1.97 4.11 -5.90
C ILE A 79 -1.60 4.43 -7.33
N ILE A 80 -2.12 3.64 -8.27
CA ILE A 80 -1.89 3.82 -9.69
C ILE A 80 -3.21 3.95 -10.44
N GLU A 81 -3.16 4.61 -11.57
CA GLU A 81 -4.30 4.72 -12.49
C GLU A 81 -3.94 4.02 -13.78
N THR A 82 -4.70 2.99 -14.14
CA THR A 82 -4.49 2.23 -15.38
C THR A 82 -5.82 1.96 -16.06
N ALA A 83 -5.79 1.65 -17.34
CA ALA A 83 -7.01 1.38 -18.11
C ALA A 83 -7.66 0.06 -17.73
N THR A 84 -6.88 -0.95 -17.35
CA THR A 84 -7.38 -2.30 -17.10
C THR A 84 -6.77 -2.90 -15.83
N PRO A 85 -7.45 -3.88 -15.20
CA PRO A 85 -6.87 -4.64 -14.09
C PRO A 85 -5.57 -5.35 -14.46
N ASP A 86 -5.47 -5.85 -15.69
CA ASP A 86 -4.26 -6.56 -16.12
C ASP A 86 -3.04 -5.64 -16.14
N GLU A 87 -3.22 -4.38 -16.54
CA GLU A 87 -2.13 -3.39 -16.46
C GLU A 87 -1.72 -3.14 -15.01
N ALA A 88 -2.68 -3.04 -14.10
CA ALA A 88 -2.39 -2.86 -12.68
C ALA A 88 -1.61 -4.06 -12.13
N LEU A 89 -2.00 -5.28 -12.49
CA LEU A 89 -1.30 -6.49 -12.08
C LEU A 89 0.12 -6.54 -12.65
N ALA A 90 0.33 -6.05 -13.87
CA ALA A 90 1.67 -5.99 -14.45
C ALA A 90 2.59 -5.07 -13.66
N TRP A 91 2.10 -3.90 -13.22
CA TRP A 91 2.86 -3.00 -12.36
C TRP A 91 3.14 -3.62 -10.98
N ALA A 92 2.14 -4.29 -10.40
CA ALA A 92 2.30 -4.96 -9.12
C ALA A 92 3.33 -6.09 -9.19
N ARG A 93 3.38 -6.82 -10.29
CA ARG A 93 4.39 -7.86 -10.53
C ARG A 93 5.80 -7.27 -10.47
N LYS A 94 6.02 -6.12 -11.09
CA LYS A 94 7.29 -5.41 -11.00
C LYS A 94 7.60 -5.01 -9.55
N GLY A 95 6.59 -4.61 -8.81
CA GLY A 95 6.73 -4.25 -7.40
C GLY A 95 7.19 -5.42 -6.55
N VAL A 96 6.60 -6.60 -6.72
CA VAL A 96 7.00 -7.81 -6.00
C VAL A 96 8.47 -8.15 -6.29
N LYS A 97 8.89 -8.06 -7.55
CA LYS A 97 10.27 -8.35 -7.92
C LYS A 97 11.25 -7.37 -7.30
N ALA A 98 10.88 -6.09 -7.21
CA ALA A 98 11.75 -5.05 -6.65
C ALA A 98 11.83 -5.13 -5.14
N CYS A 99 10.70 -5.21 -4.44
CA CYS A 99 10.67 -5.19 -2.98
C CYS A 99 10.81 -6.57 -2.34
N ARG A 100 10.61 -7.64 -3.11
CA ARG A 100 10.73 -9.05 -2.67
C ARG A 100 9.77 -9.42 -1.55
N MET A 101 8.65 -8.69 -1.47
CA MET A 101 7.59 -8.89 -0.48
C MET A 101 6.25 -9.08 -1.19
N PRO A 102 5.30 -9.80 -0.58
CA PRO A 102 3.98 -9.95 -1.18
C PRO A 102 3.25 -8.62 -1.25
N VAL A 103 2.44 -8.48 -2.28
CA VAL A 103 1.55 -7.30 -2.43
C VAL A 103 0.14 -7.77 -2.72
N GLU A 104 -0.83 -6.95 -2.31
CA GLU A 104 -2.22 -7.11 -2.72
C GLU A 104 -2.61 -5.98 -3.65
N VAL A 105 -3.45 -6.27 -4.63
CA VAL A 105 -3.97 -5.29 -5.57
C VAL A 105 -5.48 -5.21 -5.41
N ARG A 106 -6.00 -3.99 -5.22
CA ARG A 106 -7.43 -3.77 -5.09
C ARG A 106 -7.83 -2.56 -5.92
N GLU A 107 -8.92 -2.69 -6.67
CA GLU A 107 -9.50 -1.52 -7.31
C GLU A 107 -10.11 -0.59 -6.27
N ILE A 108 -9.93 0.72 -6.46
CA ILE A 108 -10.48 1.73 -5.57
C ILE A 108 -11.77 2.27 -6.18
N PHE A 109 -12.86 2.20 -5.41
CA PHE A 109 -14.13 2.80 -5.78
C PHE A 109 -14.29 4.09 -4.99
N PHE A 110 -14.17 5.23 -5.65
CA PHE A 110 -14.23 6.51 -4.99
C PHE A 110 -15.65 6.81 -4.47
N VAL A 111 -15.70 7.37 -3.27
CA VAL A 111 -16.94 7.86 -2.70
C VAL A 111 -17.18 9.27 -3.22
N PRO A 112 -18.31 9.57 -3.90
CA PRO A 112 -18.59 10.91 -4.38
C PRO A 112 -18.70 11.91 -3.23
N GLY A 113 -18.23 13.14 -3.47
CA GLY A 113 -18.40 14.22 -2.52
C GLY A 113 -19.85 14.68 -2.42
N PRO A 114 -20.28 15.23 -1.27
CA PRO A 114 -21.68 15.68 -1.09
C PRO A 114 -22.07 16.82 -2.02
N GLU A 115 -21.14 17.61 -2.49
CA GLU A 115 -21.38 18.71 -3.41
C GLU A 115 -21.69 18.25 -4.83
N LYS A 116 -21.64 16.97 -5.10
CA LYS A 116 -21.96 16.41 -6.41
C LYS A 116 -23.44 16.22 -6.66
N THR A 117 -24.26 16.50 -5.68
CA THR A 117 -25.71 16.40 -5.80
C THR A 117 -26.31 17.52 -6.61
#